data_c0b674e47b2818b8c801687fa7818cea
#
_entry.id   c0b674e47b2818b8c801687fa7818cea
#
_cell.length_a   1.000
_cell.length_b   1.000
_cell.length_c   1.000
_cell.angle_alpha   90.00
_cell.angle_beta   90.00
_cell.angle_gamma   90.00
#
_symmetry.space_group_name_H-M   'P 1'
#
loop_
_entity.id
_entity.type
_entity.pdbx_description
1 polymer ?
#
loop_
_entity_poly.entity_id
_entity_poly.type
_entity_poly.pdbx_seq_one_letter_code
_entity_poly.pdbx_strand_id
1 'polypeptide(L)'
;MNKTIPALPVQDINYSCAYYANRLGFTIRHQEETFAIAVRDDIEIHLWQACDKSWKWRSIFLALKPIWTGAETFIAGTASCRIQVQGIDELFEEYKKQGVLHSSDTVVQEQYWGHKEFPTVDNHRNLLTFFEII
;
A
#
# COMPACT_ATOMS: atom_id res chain seq x y z
N MET A 1 -13.45 8.82 17.17
CA MET A 1 -12.47 8.40 16.12
C MET A 1 -13.27 8.00 14.90
N ASN A 2 -12.91 8.48 13.72
CA ASN A 2 -13.73 8.29 12.52
C ASN A 2 -13.07 7.41 11.46
N LYS A 3 -11.72 7.40 11.40
CA LYS A 3 -11.02 6.61 10.37
C LYS A 3 -9.54 6.49 10.72
N THR A 4 -8.91 5.44 10.23
CA THR A 4 -7.46 5.29 10.17
C THR A 4 -7.00 5.37 8.72
N ILE A 5 -5.82 5.95 8.47
CA ILE A 5 -5.27 6.09 7.12
C ILE A 5 -3.91 5.40 7.12
N PRO A 6 -3.71 4.35 6.30
CA PRO A 6 -2.41 3.75 6.15
C PRO A 6 -1.44 4.73 5.47
N ALA A 7 -0.21 4.77 5.96
CA ALA A 7 0.88 5.56 5.39
C ALA A 7 1.96 4.59 4.89
N LEU A 8 2.17 4.56 3.58
CA LEU A 8 3.06 3.60 2.93
C LEU A 8 4.34 4.31 2.44
N PRO A 9 5.53 3.82 2.82
CA PRO A 9 6.79 4.36 2.36
C PRO A 9 7.07 3.93 0.91
N VAL A 10 7.36 4.89 0.05
CA VAL A 10 7.72 4.69 -1.37
C VAL A 10 9.01 5.41 -1.71
N GLN A 11 9.76 4.96 -2.71
CA GLN A 11 11.03 5.60 -3.09
C GLN A 11 10.84 6.82 -4.00
N ASP A 12 9.80 6.78 -4.84
CA ASP A 12 9.51 7.81 -5.83
C ASP A 12 8.01 8.10 -5.88
N ILE A 13 7.63 9.29 -5.46
CA ILE A 13 6.22 9.71 -5.41
C ILE A 13 5.59 9.78 -6.80
N ASN A 14 6.29 10.31 -7.80
CA ASN A 14 5.73 10.45 -9.15
C ASN A 14 5.43 9.08 -9.77
N TYR A 15 6.37 8.16 -9.65
CA TYR A 15 6.21 6.80 -10.16
C TYR A 15 5.12 6.04 -9.41
N SER A 16 5.05 6.19 -8.08
CA SER A 16 4.01 5.58 -7.27
C SER A 16 2.62 6.12 -7.59
N CYS A 17 2.47 7.44 -7.73
CA CYS A 17 1.20 8.05 -8.14
C CYS A 17 0.71 7.49 -9.48
N ALA A 18 1.61 7.39 -10.47
CA ALA A 18 1.27 6.80 -11.77
C ALA A 18 0.86 5.32 -11.64
N TYR A 19 1.56 4.55 -10.82
CA TYR A 19 1.23 3.14 -10.59
C TYR A 19 -0.13 2.98 -9.89
N TYR A 20 -0.39 3.72 -8.81
CA TYR A 20 -1.66 3.69 -8.11
C TYR A 20 -2.83 4.10 -9.00
N ALA A 21 -2.64 5.14 -9.82
CA ALA A 21 -3.68 5.60 -10.74
C ALA A 21 -3.93 4.60 -11.89
N ASN A 22 -2.89 4.18 -12.58
CA ASN A 22 -3.03 3.44 -13.84
C ASN A 22 -3.16 1.92 -13.65
N ARG A 23 -2.65 1.39 -12.54
CA ARG A 23 -2.60 -0.07 -12.31
C ARG A 23 -3.54 -0.51 -11.17
N LEU A 24 -3.68 0.28 -10.12
CA LEU A 24 -4.51 -0.03 -8.96
C LEU A 24 -5.88 0.68 -8.98
N GLY A 25 -6.12 1.57 -9.94
CA GLY A 25 -7.40 2.26 -10.13
C GLY A 25 -7.71 3.33 -9.08
N PHE A 26 -6.68 3.86 -8.40
CA PHE A 26 -6.85 4.99 -7.49
C PHE A 26 -6.86 6.33 -8.22
N THR A 27 -7.49 7.32 -7.61
CA THR A 27 -7.37 8.72 -8.02
C THR A 27 -6.37 9.43 -7.11
N ILE A 28 -5.44 10.17 -7.68
CA ILE A 28 -4.50 10.98 -6.89
C ILE A 28 -5.19 12.31 -6.57
N ARG A 29 -5.63 12.45 -5.31
CA ARG A 29 -6.33 13.65 -4.83
C ARG A 29 -5.38 14.80 -4.52
N HIS A 30 -4.15 14.47 -4.10
CA HIS A 30 -3.11 15.43 -3.76
C HIS A 30 -1.73 14.83 -4.02
N GLN A 31 -0.81 15.66 -4.50
CA GLN A 31 0.56 15.23 -4.77
C GLN A 31 1.53 16.40 -4.54
N GLU A 32 2.56 16.14 -3.76
CA GLU A 32 3.72 16.99 -3.54
C GLU A 32 5.00 16.22 -3.88
N GLU A 33 6.15 16.85 -3.74
CA GLU A 33 7.44 16.22 -4.05
C GLU A 33 7.70 14.94 -3.22
N THR A 34 7.32 14.95 -1.94
CA THR A 34 7.61 13.87 -0.99
C THR A 34 6.38 13.19 -0.41
N PHE A 35 5.17 13.58 -0.85
CA PHE A 35 3.92 13.11 -0.29
C PHE A 35 2.80 13.06 -1.34
N ALA A 36 1.92 12.07 -1.25
CA ALA A 36 0.70 12.03 -2.04
C ALA A 36 -0.46 11.36 -1.29
N ILE A 37 -1.68 11.67 -1.74
CA ILE A 37 -2.92 11.08 -1.25
C ILE A 37 -3.59 10.36 -2.42
N ALA A 38 -3.69 9.05 -2.32
CA ALA A 38 -4.41 8.19 -3.26
C ALA A 38 -5.76 7.78 -2.66
N VAL A 39 -6.82 7.90 -3.44
CA VAL A 39 -8.19 7.55 -3.01
C VAL A 39 -8.86 6.64 -4.04
N ARG A 40 -9.60 5.64 -3.56
CA ARG A 40 -10.49 4.80 -4.38
C ARG A 40 -11.70 4.43 -3.52
N ASP A 41 -12.89 4.72 -4.03
CA ASP A 41 -14.13 4.59 -3.27
C ASP A 41 -14.02 5.36 -1.93
N ASP A 42 -14.25 4.71 -0.81
CA ASP A 42 -14.11 5.29 0.53
C ASP A 42 -12.70 5.09 1.14
N ILE A 43 -11.77 4.51 0.38
CA ILE A 43 -10.41 4.20 0.84
C ILE A 43 -9.46 5.34 0.52
N GLU A 44 -8.65 5.71 1.49
CA GLU A 44 -7.58 6.69 1.39
C GLU A 44 -6.26 6.08 1.86
N ILE A 45 -5.22 6.25 1.05
CA ILE A 45 -3.84 5.82 1.34
C ILE A 45 -2.92 7.03 1.19
N HIS A 46 -2.05 7.24 2.16
CA HIS A 46 -0.99 8.22 2.07
C HIS A 46 0.30 7.55 1.59
N LEU A 47 0.96 8.17 0.63
CA LEU A 47 2.27 7.77 0.11
C LEU A 47 3.31 8.78 0.59
N TRP A 48 4.35 8.30 1.24
CA TRP A 48 5.45 9.12 1.78
C TRP A 48 6.77 8.69 1.18
N GLN A 49 7.57 9.66 0.73
CA GLN A 49 8.89 9.34 0.19
C GLN A 49 9.82 8.87 1.31
N ALA A 50 10.28 7.62 1.19
CA ALA A 50 11.17 7.00 2.15
C ALA A 50 12.61 7.51 2.01
N CYS A 51 13.34 7.52 3.13
CA CYS A 51 14.75 7.91 3.19
C CYS A 51 15.69 6.69 3.20
N ASP A 52 15.52 5.76 2.27
CA ASP A 52 16.24 4.48 2.24
C ASP A 52 17.76 4.62 2.20
N LYS A 53 18.27 5.70 1.61
CA LYS A 53 19.72 5.94 1.47
C LYS A 53 20.44 6.08 2.82
N SER A 54 19.72 6.42 3.88
CA SER A 54 20.30 6.66 5.21
C SER A 54 19.91 5.60 6.26
N TRP A 55 19.17 4.54 5.88
CA TRP A 55 18.61 3.59 6.84
C TRP A 55 19.67 2.89 7.72
N LYS A 56 20.85 2.57 7.16
CA LYS A 56 21.94 1.91 7.89
C LYS A 56 22.43 2.72 9.08
N TRP A 57 22.52 4.04 8.93
CA TRP A 57 22.92 4.95 10.00
C TRP A 57 21.76 5.27 10.94
N ARG A 58 20.54 5.37 10.39
CA ARG A 58 19.33 5.67 11.17
C ARG A 58 18.92 4.51 12.07
N SER A 59 19.12 3.26 11.66
CA SER A 59 18.78 2.08 12.46
C SER A 59 19.58 2.04 13.78
N ILE A 60 20.81 2.53 13.80
CA ILE A 60 21.65 2.62 15.01
C ILE A 60 21.07 3.66 15.99
N PHE A 61 20.48 4.75 15.47
CA PHE A 61 19.92 5.83 16.28
C PHE A 61 18.44 5.64 16.65
N LEU A 62 17.70 4.74 15.97
CA LEU A 62 16.29 4.48 16.26
C LEU A 62 16.06 3.91 17.66
N ALA A 63 17.05 3.20 18.22
CA ALA A 63 17.00 2.73 19.59
C ALA A 63 17.07 3.89 20.62
N LEU A 64 17.59 5.06 20.23
CA LEU A 64 17.81 6.21 21.09
C LEU A 64 16.80 7.34 20.87
N LYS A 65 16.12 7.36 19.73
CA LYS A 65 15.14 8.38 19.37
C LYS A 65 13.87 7.74 18.84
N PRO A 66 12.70 8.07 19.39
CA PRO A 66 11.43 7.59 18.83
C PRO A 66 11.23 8.13 17.41
N ILE A 67 10.48 7.39 16.61
CA ILE A 67 10.04 7.82 15.26
C ILE A 67 8.97 8.90 15.44
N TRP A 68 9.19 10.08 14.86
CA TRP A 68 8.34 11.25 15.05
C TRP A 68 7.47 11.58 13.85
N THR A 69 7.94 11.21 12.69
CA THR A 69 7.36 11.61 11.41
C THR A 69 6.79 10.41 10.70
N GLY A 70 6.08 10.61 9.62
CA GLY A 70 5.35 9.58 8.92
C GLY A 70 6.20 8.47 8.28
N ALA A 71 5.68 7.88 7.22
CA ALA A 71 6.30 6.72 6.57
C ALA A 71 7.66 7.01 5.93
N GLU A 72 8.04 8.28 5.77
CA GLU A 72 9.37 8.68 5.27
C GLU A 72 10.53 8.19 6.14
N THR A 73 10.26 7.83 7.40
CA THR A 73 11.26 7.25 8.31
C THR A 73 11.43 5.74 8.14
N PHE A 74 10.56 5.10 7.37
CA PHE A 74 10.58 3.67 7.09
C PHE A 74 11.25 3.37 5.74
N ILE A 75 11.61 2.10 5.55
CA ILE A 75 12.15 1.61 4.28
C ILE A 75 10.99 1.31 3.34
N ALA A 76 11.07 1.73 2.08
CA ALA A 76 10.09 1.37 1.07
C ALA A 76 10.00 -0.16 0.90
N GLY A 77 8.77 -0.67 0.71
CA GLY A 77 8.53 -2.10 0.55
C GLY A 77 8.50 -2.91 1.84
N THR A 78 8.40 -2.25 3.00
CA THR A 78 8.33 -2.91 4.31
C THR A 78 7.00 -2.71 5.03
N ALA A 79 6.09 -1.94 4.44
CA ALA A 79 4.78 -1.68 5.02
C ALA A 79 3.70 -2.57 4.41
N SER A 80 2.61 -2.74 5.16
CA SER A 80 1.43 -3.44 4.68
C SER A 80 0.15 -2.78 5.17
N CYS A 81 -0.92 -2.94 4.41
CA CYS A 81 -2.26 -2.63 4.87
C CYS A 81 -3.27 -3.67 4.37
N ARG A 82 -4.38 -3.79 5.08
CA ARG A 82 -5.52 -4.62 4.69
C ARG A 82 -6.67 -3.72 4.32
N ILE A 83 -7.31 -4.01 3.19
CA ILE A 83 -8.37 -3.20 2.60
C ILE A 83 -9.62 -4.08 2.45
N GLN A 84 -10.67 -3.73 3.17
CA GLN A 84 -11.95 -4.39 2.99
C GLN A 84 -12.63 -3.90 1.72
N VAL A 85 -13.15 -4.84 0.93
CA VAL A 85 -13.85 -4.57 -0.32
C VAL A 85 -15.17 -5.31 -0.37
N GLN A 86 -16.01 -4.94 -1.34
CA GLN A 86 -17.16 -5.70 -1.80
C GLN A 86 -16.90 -6.10 -3.25
N GLY A 87 -17.23 -7.36 -3.62
CA GLY A 87 -16.95 -7.87 -4.96
C GLY A 87 -15.47 -8.20 -5.16
N ILE A 88 -14.91 -9.00 -4.26
CA ILE A 88 -13.48 -9.35 -4.28
C ILE A 88 -13.08 -10.14 -5.53
N ASP A 89 -13.98 -10.95 -6.07
CA ASP A 89 -13.71 -11.77 -7.26
C ASP A 89 -13.57 -10.88 -8.51
N GLU A 90 -14.38 -9.83 -8.65
CA GLU A 90 -14.30 -8.85 -9.73
C GLU A 90 -13.01 -8.03 -9.63
N LEU A 91 -12.66 -7.57 -8.43
CA LEU A 91 -11.42 -6.84 -8.18
C LEU A 91 -10.20 -7.71 -8.47
N PHE A 92 -10.24 -8.97 -8.10
CA PHE A 92 -9.17 -9.94 -8.42
C PHE A 92 -8.95 -10.06 -9.93
N GLU A 93 -10.03 -10.21 -10.73
CA GLU A 93 -9.90 -10.28 -12.18
C GLU A 93 -9.40 -8.97 -12.80
N GLU A 94 -9.80 -7.81 -12.26
CA GLU A 94 -9.23 -6.52 -12.65
C GLU A 94 -7.73 -6.49 -12.43
N TYR A 95 -7.27 -6.83 -11.23
CA TYR A 95 -5.86 -6.77 -10.85
C TYR A 95 -5.01 -7.85 -11.52
N LYS A 96 -5.58 -8.98 -11.84
CA LYS A 96 -4.94 -10.01 -12.66
C LYS A 96 -4.64 -9.50 -14.07
N LYS A 97 -5.59 -8.81 -14.70
CA LYS A 97 -5.41 -8.17 -16.02
C LYS A 97 -4.36 -7.06 -15.97
N GLN A 98 -4.30 -6.31 -14.87
CA GLN A 98 -3.30 -5.27 -14.65
C GLN A 98 -1.91 -5.82 -14.29
N GLY A 99 -1.79 -7.10 -13.96
CA GLY A 99 -0.51 -7.71 -13.58
C GLY A 99 0.06 -7.18 -12.27
N VAL A 100 -0.80 -6.87 -11.30
CA VAL A 100 -0.40 -6.30 -10.00
C VAL A 100 -0.53 -7.29 -8.84
N LEU A 101 -0.93 -8.52 -9.10
CA LEU A 101 -1.00 -9.57 -8.08
C LEU A 101 0.39 -9.84 -7.50
N HIS A 102 0.42 -10.31 -6.25
CA HIS A 102 1.67 -10.64 -5.55
C HIS A 102 2.55 -11.62 -6.33
N SER A 103 1.95 -12.62 -6.96
CA SER A 103 2.61 -13.58 -7.85
C SER A 103 1.64 -14.08 -8.93
N SER A 104 2.17 -14.77 -9.95
CA SER A 104 1.35 -15.42 -10.99
C SER A 104 0.42 -16.48 -10.43
N ASP A 105 0.76 -17.07 -9.29
CA ASP A 105 0.01 -18.17 -8.65
C ASP A 105 -0.97 -17.64 -7.58
N THR A 106 -1.07 -16.31 -7.43
CA THR A 106 -2.03 -15.71 -6.49
C THR A 106 -3.45 -16.07 -6.92
N VAL A 107 -4.23 -16.53 -5.95
CA VAL A 107 -5.66 -16.82 -6.08
C VAL A 107 -6.42 -16.18 -4.93
N VAL A 108 -7.72 -15.99 -5.09
CA VAL A 108 -8.60 -15.63 -3.96
C VAL A 108 -8.70 -16.84 -3.04
N GLN A 109 -8.35 -16.65 -1.76
CA GLN A 109 -8.37 -17.70 -0.75
C GLN A 109 -9.46 -17.45 0.28
N GLU A 110 -10.21 -18.49 0.60
CA GLU A 110 -11.12 -18.47 1.75
C GLU A 110 -10.35 -18.84 3.01
N GLN A 111 -10.46 -17.97 4.01
CA GLN A 111 -9.83 -18.15 5.31
C GLN A 111 -10.84 -18.71 6.31
N TYR A 112 -10.38 -19.58 7.21
CA TYR A 112 -11.23 -20.23 8.21
C TYR A 112 -11.95 -19.24 9.17
N TRP A 113 -11.49 -17.98 9.20
CA TRP A 113 -12.13 -16.90 9.97
C TRP A 113 -13.19 -16.11 9.21
N GLY A 114 -13.66 -16.62 8.06
CA GLY A 114 -14.79 -16.04 7.32
C GLY A 114 -14.43 -14.86 6.40
N HIS A 115 -13.22 -14.87 5.86
CA HIS A 115 -12.80 -13.90 4.83
C HIS A 115 -12.40 -14.60 3.54
N LYS A 116 -12.74 -13.98 2.39
CA LYS A 116 -12.04 -14.19 1.14
C LYS A 116 -10.94 -13.14 1.02
N GLU A 117 -9.75 -13.50 0.58
CA GLU A 117 -8.66 -12.52 0.45
C GLU A 117 -7.67 -12.87 -0.65
N PHE A 118 -7.00 -11.85 -1.20
CA PHE A 118 -5.83 -12.02 -2.05
C PHE A 118 -4.79 -10.91 -1.79
N PRO A 119 -3.49 -11.23 -1.89
CA PRO A 119 -2.41 -10.24 -1.76
C PRO A 119 -2.07 -9.59 -3.10
N THR A 120 -1.71 -8.32 -3.00
CA THR A 120 -1.14 -7.53 -4.11
C THR A 120 0.04 -6.72 -3.58
N VAL A 121 0.90 -6.25 -4.45
CA VAL A 121 2.01 -5.38 -4.10
C VAL A 121 1.97 -4.10 -4.90
N ASP A 122 2.41 -3.00 -4.30
CA ASP A 122 2.64 -1.79 -5.06
C ASP A 122 3.99 -1.83 -5.82
N ASN A 123 4.31 -0.77 -6.53
CA ASN A 123 5.53 -0.67 -7.31
C ASN A 123 6.83 -0.67 -6.49
N HIS A 124 6.73 -0.48 -5.18
CA HIS A 124 7.84 -0.54 -4.23
C HIS A 124 7.73 -1.72 -3.25
N ARG A 125 6.84 -2.70 -3.54
CA ARG A 125 6.62 -3.94 -2.79
C ARG A 125 5.98 -3.77 -1.42
N ASN A 126 5.29 -2.66 -1.15
CA ASN A 126 4.38 -2.61 -0.01
C ASN A 126 3.22 -3.58 -0.25
N LEU A 127 2.85 -4.33 0.77
CA LEU A 127 1.83 -5.37 0.67
C LEU A 127 0.43 -4.78 0.88
N LEU A 128 -0.44 -4.96 -0.10
CA LEU A 128 -1.85 -4.62 -0.02
C LEU A 128 -2.66 -5.92 -0.05
N THR A 129 -3.31 -6.26 1.05
CA THR A 129 -4.19 -7.42 1.12
C THR A 129 -5.64 -6.96 1.03
N PHE A 130 -6.31 -7.31 -0.05
CA PHE A 130 -7.74 -7.07 -0.22
C PHE A 130 -8.52 -8.23 0.38
N PHE A 131 -9.61 -7.94 1.10
CA PHE A 131 -10.44 -8.96 1.71
C PHE A 131 -11.91 -8.59 1.70
N GLU A 132 -12.76 -9.59 1.63
CA GLU A 132 -14.22 -9.51 1.78
C GLU A 132 -14.67 -10.44 2.89
N ILE A 133 -15.61 -9.98 3.70
CA ILE A 133 -16.23 -10.79 4.76
C ILE A 133 -17.34 -11.62 4.14
N ILE A 134 -17.34 -12.94 4.34
CA ILE A 134 -18.33 -13.91 3.84
C ILE A 134 -19.21 -14.46 4.97
#